data_cea5561294cdece870f1de189d6a65b2
#
_entry.id   cea5561294cdece870f1de189d6a65b2
#
_cell.length_a   1.000
_cell.length_b   1.000
_cell.length_c   1.000
_cell.angle_alpha   90.00
_cell.angle_beta   90.00
_cell.angle_gamma   90.00
#
_symmetry.space_group_name_H-M   'P 1'
#
loop_
_entity.id
_entity.type
_entity.pdbx_description
1 polymer ?
#
loop_
_entity_poly.entity_id
_entity_poly.type
_entity_poly.pdbx_seq_one_letter_code
_entity_poly.pdbx_strand_id
1 'polypeptide(L)'
;MAIHDTFISAPTSDITKPAGEPPADQPKWNKQRGSAMPAHRYQPFSQEVEDVTLPDRTWPNNKITHAPAWCAVDLRDGNQALIDPMSPERKRRMFNLLVQMGYKEIEVGFPSASQTDFDFVREIIEQDMIPDDVTIQVLVQAREHLIRRTFEACEGAKNVIVHFYNSTSILQRNVVFRKDKAAIKKLATDAGELIKTIAKEYPNTNWRWEYSPESFTGTELAYAKEVVDAVVEVMDPTPENPIIINLPSTVEMITPNVYADAIEWMHRNLNRRDSIILSLHPHNDRGTGVASAELAFMAGADRIEGCLFGNGERTGNVCLVTLGLNLLTQGVDPQIDFTNINQIRSTVEYCNQLRVPERHPYGGDLVFTAFSGSHQDAVNKGLDAMAARVHPGANHSDVKWEQLRDELWEVPYLPIDPKDVGRNYEAVIRVNSQSGKGGVAYIMKTDHGMVLPRPMQVEFSSVVQDVTDAQGGEIESKAMWDIFAETYLDATTPLEQVAMHVDAAVTERDQAKITAELRFQGESVTVNGTGNGPIAAYANALEQLGIDVEVQEYNQHARTAGDDAEAAAYIFADVNGQKVWGVGIAGSITYASLKAVTSAVNRAYQAF
;
A
#
# COMPACT_ATOMS: atom_id res chain seq x y z
N MET A 1 3.93 -14.57 -21.13
CA MET A 1 4.92 -13.90 -21.98
C MET A 1 5.67 -12.94 -21.08
N ALA A 2 6.92 -13.24 -20.77
CA ALA A 2 7.71 -12.47 -19.82
C ALA A 2 7.91 -11.06 -20.38
N ILE A 3 7.50 -10.05 -19.60
CA ILE A 3 7.91 -8.67 -19.84
C ILE A 3 9.37 -8.63 -19.38
N HIS A 4 10.27 -8.99 -20.28
CA HIS A 4 11.69 -8.87 -20.06
C HIS A 4 12.11 -7.41 -20.27
N ASP A 5 12.79 -6.92 -19.25
CA ASP A 5 14.01 -6.12 -19.36
C ASP A 5 13.99 -4.99 -20.40
N THR A 6 13.13 -4.03 -20.20
CA THR A 6 13.60 -2.69 -20.43
C THR A 6 14.33 -2.23 -19.16
N PHE A 7 15.54 -2.73 -18.96
CA PHE A 7 16.51 -1.98 -18.21
C PHE A 7 16.54 -0.59 -18.82
N ILE A 8 16.05 0.38 -18.08
CA ILE A 8 16.33 1.76 -18.39
C ILE A 8 17.84 1.84 -18.29
N SER A 9 18.53 1.79 -19.44
CA SER A 9 19.94 2.09 -19.47
C SER A 9 20.10 3.43 -18.79
N ALA A 10 20.93 3.50 -17.77
CA ALA A 10 21.22 4.78 -17.13
C ALA A 10 21.57 5.76 -18.24
N PRO A 11 20.98 6.96 -18.28
CA PRO A 11 21.28 7.92 -19.32
C PRO A 11 22.79 8.17 -19.29
N THR A 12 23.46 7.76 -20.35
CA THR A 12 24.91 7.94 -20.54
C THR A 12 25.28 9.37 -20.94
N SER A 13 24.28 10.25 -21.06
CA SER A 13 24.50 11.66 -21.35
C SER A 13 24.71 12.44 -20.07
N ASP A 14 25.68 13.33 -20.09
CA ASP A 14 25.87 14.36 -19.08
C ASP A 14 24.52 14.95 -18.68
N ILE A 15 24.18 14.83 -17.40
CA ILE A 15 23.08 15.60 -16.83
C ILE A 15 23.38 17.04 -17.15
N THR A 16 22.64 17.61 -18.09
CA THR A 16 22.83 19.00 -18.49
C THR A 16 22.76 19.86 -17.25
N LYS A 17 23.83 20.64 -16.99
CA LYS A 17 23.80 21.58 -15.88
C LYS A 17 22.59 22.48 -16.04
N PRO A 18 21.81 22.71 -14.97
CA PRO A 18 20.65 23.58 -15.05
C PRO A 18 21.09 24.93 -15.63
N ALA A 19 20.48 25.29 -16.76
CA ALA A 19 20.72 26.58 -17.40
C ALA A 19 19.68 27.57 -16.87
N GLY A 20 20.08 28.50 -16.02
CA GLY A 20 19.20 29.54 -15.51
C GLY A 20 19.87 30.34 -14.41
N GLU A 21 19.46 31.59 -14.26
CA GLU A 21 19.83 32.38 -13.10
C GLU A 21 19.05 31.95 -11.88
N PRO A 22 19.66 31.97 -10.68
CA PRO A 22 18.94 31.71 -9.44
C PRO A 22 17.79 32.70 -9.27
N PRO A 23 16.59 32.27 -8.82
CA PRO A 23 15.53 33.19 -8.44
C PRO A 23 16.03 34.24 -7.44
N ALA A 24 15.60 35.49 -7.59
CA ALA A 24 16.10 36.62 -6.81
C ALA A 24 15.79 36.53 -5.31
N ASP A 25 14.72 35.82 -4.95
CA ASP A 25 14.15 35.70 -3.61
C ASP A 25 14.40 34.32 -2.95
N GLN A 26 15.46 33.63 -3.37
CA GLN A 26 15.83 32.35 -2.77
C GLN A 26 16.20 32.48 -1.28
N PRO A 27 15.83 31.45 -0.47
CA PRO A 27 16.29 31.37 0.91
C PRO A 27 17.83 31.32 0.97
N LYS A 28 18.43 32.05 1.92
CA LYS A 28 19.90 32.10 2.08
C LYS A 28 20.53 30.73 2.34
N TRP A 29 19.77 29.79 2.91
CA TRP A 29 20.21 28.44 3.27
C TRP A 29 20.05 27.40 2.14
N ASN A 30 19.34 27.73 1.06
CA ASN A 30 19.17 26.84 -0.09
C ASN A 30 19.21 27.63 -1.40
N LYS A 31 20.36 27.62 -2.06
CA LYS A 31 20.58 28.36 -3.32
C LYS A 31 20.39 27.41 -4.51
N GLN A 32 19.17 27.34 -5.02
CA GLN A 32 18.87 26.61 -6.25
C GLN A 32 19.22 27.47 -7.48
N ARG A 33 19.63 26.81 -8.54
CA ARG A 33 19.76 27.45 -9.86
C ARG A 33 18.45 27.28 -10.61
N GLY A 34 18.13 28.19 -11.52
CA GLY A 34 17.01 28.04 -12.45
C GLY A 34 17.16 26.75 -13.29
N SER A 35 16.06 26.18 -13.72
CA SER A 35 16.04 24.99 -14.57
C SER A 35 15.81 25.36 -16.04
N ALA A 36 16.07 24.40 -16.94
CA ALA A 36 15.71 24.52 -18.36
C ALA A 36 14.21 24.33 -18.64
N MET A 37 13.39 24.12 -17.60
CA MET A 37 11.94 23.93 -17.75
C MET A 37 11.28 25.21 -18.24
N PRO A 38 10.42 25.13 -19.31
CA PRO A 38 9.82 26.31 -19.93
C PRO A 38 8.61 26.82 -19.12
N ALA A 39 8.83 27.21 -17.86
CA ALA A 39 7.77 27.65 -16.94
C ALA A 39 6.96 28.84 -17.50
N HIS A 40 7.58 29.70 -18.34
CA HIS A 40 6.94 30.84 -18.99
C HIS A 40 5.80 30.46 -19.97
N ARG A 41 5.69 29.16 -20.37
CA ARG A 41 4.61 28.65 -21.21
C ARG A 41 3.34 28.31 -20.43
N TYR A 42 3.42 28.28 -19.13
CA TYR A 42 2.35 27.88 -18.23
C TYR A 42 1.97 29.03 -17.33
N GLN A 43 0.69 29.12 -17.07
CA GLN A 43 0.14 30.12 -16.14
C GLN A 43 -0.80 29.43 -15.15
N PRO A 44 -1.02 29.99 -13.94
CA PRO A 44 -2.06 29.50 -13.05
C PRO A 44 -3.43 29.53 -13.73
N PHE A 45 -4.20 28.47 -13.59
CA PHE A 45 -5.56 28.41 -14.17
C PHE A 45 -6.49 29.49 -13.65
N SER A 46 -6.25 30.03 -12.47
CA SER A 46 -6.93 31.19 -11.92
C SER A 46 -6.84 32.46 -12.78
N GLN A 47 -5.90 32.53 -13.72
CA GLN A 47 -5.82 33.65 -14.68
C GLN A 47 -6.85 33.54 -15.82
N GLU A 48 -7.34 32.32 -16.12
CA GLU A 48 -8.39 32.10 -17.12
C GLU A 48 -9.78 32.06 -16.48
N VAL A 49 -9.86 31.51 -15.28
CA VAL A 49 -11.06 31.39 -14.47
C VAL A 49 -10.86 32.26 -13.23
N GLU A 50 -11.82 33.10 -12.88
CA GLU A 50 -11.74 33.92 -11.67
C GLU A 50 -11.35 33.06 -10.45
N ASP A 51 -10.45 33.58 -9.63
CA ASP A 51 -10.09 32.92 -8.38
C ASP A 51 -11.32 32.67 -7.52
N VAL A 52 -11.47 31.43 -7.07
CA VAL A 52 -12.50 31.10 -6.10
C VAL A 52 -12.11 31.74 -4.76
N THR A 53 -12.78 32.84 -4.42
CA THR A 53 -12.55 33.52 -3.15
C THR A 53 -13.66 33.18 -2.17
N LEU A 54 -13.34 32.40 -1.14
CA LEU A 54 -14.26 32.01 -0.08
C LEU A 54 -13.63 32.33 1.29
N PRO A 55 -13.65 33.61 1.72
CA PRO A 55 -12.98 34.04 2.95
C PRO A 55 -13.61 33.49 4.23
N ASP A 56 -14.87 33.11 4.15
CA ASP A 56 -15.68 32.54 5.25
C ASP A 56 -15.89 31.04 5.12
N ARG A 57 -14.94 30.33 4.45
CA ARG A 57 -15.00 28.88 4.27
C ARG A 57 -15.12 28.14 5.59
N THR A 58 -15.95 27.10 5.62
CA THR A 58 -16.18 26.28 6.82
C THR A 58 -15.60 24.87 6.71
N TRP A 59 -15.40 24.37 5.50
CA TRP A 59 -15.00 23.00 5.23
C TRP A 59 -13.72 22.55 5.97
N PRO A 60 -12.67 23.38 6.20
CA PRO A 60 -11.46 22.91 6.87
C PRO A 60 -11.68 22.45 8.32
N ASN A 61 -12.78 22.90 8.95
CA ASN A 61 -13.13 22.52 10.32
C ASN A 61 -14.08 21.32 10.38
N ASN A 62 -14.61 20.86 9.24
CA ASN A 62 -15.52 19.74 9.17
C ASN A 62 -14.77 18.42 9.33
N LYS A 63 -15.46 17.39 9.81
CA LYS A 63 -14.94 16.03 9.91
C LYS A 63 -15.85 15.12 9.13
N ILE A 64 -15.26 14.17 8.41
CA ILE A 64 -16.01 13.11 7.75
C ILE A 64 -16.47 12.13 8.83
N THR A 65 -17.77 11.94 8.97
CA THR A 65 -18.40 11.09 10.00
C THR A 65 -19.19 9.92 9.39
N HIS A 66 -19.33 9.88 8.07
CA HIS A 66 -20.04 8.84 7.32
C HIS A 66 -19.42 8.71 5.93
N ALA A 67 -19.65 7.57 5.27
CA ALA A 67 -19.22 7.37 3.90
C ALA A 67 -20.09 8.20 2.92
N PRO A 68 -19.54 8.66 1.79
CA PRO A 68 -20.32 9.21 0.69
C PRO A 68 -21.19 8.12 0.04
N ALA A 69 -22.17 8.52 -0.76
CA ALA A 69 -22.71 7.62 -1.76
C ALA A 69 -21.61 7.34 -2.80
N TRP A 70 -21.33 6.07 -3.06
CA TRP A 70 -20.29 5.65 -3.97
C TRP A 70 -20.85 5.30 -5.34
N CYS A 71 -20.21 5.78 -6.41
CA CYS A 71 -20.43 5.30 -7.76
C CYS A 71 -19.14 4.75 -8.36
N ALA A 72 -19.13 3.47 -8.74
CA ALA A 72 -18.01 2.86 -9.44
C ALA A 72 -18.14 3.08 -10.95
N VAL A 73 -17.14 3.73 -11.55
CA VAL A 73 -17.13 4.05 -12.99
C VAL A 73 -16.10 3.23 -13.76
N ASP A 74 -15.63 2.12 -13.18
CA ASP A 74 -14.64 1.21 -13.78
C ASP A 74 -15.06 0.68 -15.16
N LEU A 75 -16.35 0.39 -15.35
CA LEU A 75 -16.88 -0.19 -16.58
C LEU A 75 -17.17 0.85 -17.68
N ARG A 76 -17.16 2.14 -17.35
CA ARG A 76 -17.31 3.21 -18.34
C ARG A 76 -16.03 4.01 -18.46
N ASP A 77 -15.69 4.88 -17.51
CA ASP A 77 -14.55 5.79 -17.59
C ASP A 77 -13.22 5.04 -17.44
N GLY A 78 -13.18 4.06 -16.55
CA GLY A 78 -12.05 3.15 -16.41
C GLY A 78 -11.81 2.31 -17.67
N ASN A 79 -12.87 1.74 -18.25
CA ASN A 79 -12.79 0.91 -19.46
C ASN A 79 -12.44 1.70 -20.70
N GLN A 80 -12.96 2.92 -20.82
CA GLN A 80 -12.70 3.82 -21.95
C GLN A 80 -11.21 4.12 -22.12
N ALA A 81 -10.46 4.16 -21.05
CA ALA A 81 -9.04 4.50 -21.03
C ALA A 81 -8.10 3.31 -21.28
N LEU A 82 -8.62 2.10 -21.43
CA LEU A 82 -7.81 0.91 -21.62
C LEU A 82 -7.31 0.79 -23.06
N ILE A 83 -6.04 0.42 -23.24
CA ILE A 83 -5.47 0.09 -24.56
C ILE A 83 -6.24 -1.07 -25.20
N ASP A 84 -6.61 -2.07 -24.39
CA ASP A 84 -7.45 -3.19 -24.76
C ASP A 84 -8.75 -3.13 -23.91
N PRO A 85 -9.81 -2.50 -24.41
CA PRO A 85 -11.08 -2.41 -23.68
C PRO A 85 -11.60 -3.78 -23.26
N MET A 86 -12.32 -3.83 -22.15
CA MET A 86 -12.78 -5.09 -21.57
C MET A 86 -13.69 -5.85 -22.53
N SER A 87 -13.38 -7.14 -22.73
CA SER A 87 -14.30 -8.09 -23.36
C SER A 87 -15.58 -8.25 -22.52
N PRO A 88 -16.68 -8.77 -23.08
CA PRO A 88 -17.90 -9.03 -22.32
C PRO A 88 -17.66 -9.88 -21.07
N GLU A 89 -16.76 -10.87 -21.12
CA GLU A 89 -16.38 -11.69 -19.98
C GLU A 89 -15.70 -10.87 -18.87
N ARG A 90 -14.74 -9.99 -19.23
CA ARG A 90 -14.06 -9.11 -18.29
C ARG A 90 -15.02 -8.08 -17.68
N LYS A 91 -15.96 -7.54 -18.49
CA LYS A 91 -17.01 -6.64 -17.98
C LYS A 91 -17.92 -7.33 -16.97
N ARG A 92 -18.41 -8.55 -17.25
CA ARG A 92 -19.20 -9.33 -16.30
C ARG A 92 -18.45 -9.58 -14.99
N ARG A 93 -17.16 -9.93 -15.10
CA ARG A 93 -16.34 -10.20 -13.91
C ARG A 93 -16.13 -8.93 -13.08
N MET A 94 -15.90 -7.80 -13.69
CA MET A 94 -15.80 -6.51 -13.00
C MET A 94 -17.14 -6.12 -12.36
N PHE A 95 -18.25 -6.23 -13.08
CA PHE A 95 -19.59 -5.94 -12.56
C PHE A 95 -19.92 -6.79 -11.33
N ASN A 96 -19.68 -8.08 -11.40
CA ASN A 96 -19.92 -8.99 -10.28
C ASN A 96 -19.02 -8.65 -9.07
N LEU A 97 -17.77 -8.27 -9.30
CA LEU A 97 -16.87 -7.82 -8.22
C LEU A 97 -17.46 -6.58 -7.53
N LEU A 98 -17.86 -5.57 -8.28
CA LEU A 98 -18.40 -4.32 -7.74
C LEU A 98 -19.69 -4.57 -6.93
N VAL A 99 -20.57 -5.41 -7.43
CA VAL A 99 -21.78 -5.83 -6.69
C VAL A 99 -21.41 -6.56 -5.40
N GLN A 100 -20.49 -7.52 -5.45
CA GLN A 100 -20.04 -8.27 -4.27
C GLN A 100 -19.38 -7.38 -3.22
N MET A 101 -18.64 -6.36 -3.63
CA MET A 101 -18.03 -5.37 -2.73
C MET A 101 -19.07 -4.45 -2.06
N GLY A 102 -20.30 -4.38 -2.58
CA GLY A 102 -21.39 -3.60 -1.99
C GLY A 102 -21.68 -2.28 -2.69
N TYR A 103 -21.10 -1.99 -3.86
CA TYR A 103 -21.47 -0.80 -4.63
C TYR A 103 -22.94 -0.84 -5.04
N LYS A 104 -23.65 0.26 -4.81
CA LYS A 104 -25.08 0.42 -5.11
C LYS A 104 -25.35 1.24 -6.37
N GLU A 105 -24.39 2.01 -6.83
CA GLU A 105 -24.42 2.72 -8.11
C GLU A 105 -23.17 2.34 -8.92
N ILE A 106 -23.40 1.85 -10.14
CA ILE A 106 -22.35 1.34 -11.03
C ILE A 106 -22.57 1.89 -12.43
N GLU A 107 -21.63 2.69 -12.96
CA GLU A 107 -21.69 3.18 -14.32
C GLU A 107 -21.17 2.11 -15.29
N VAL A 108 -22.10 1.49 -16.02
CA VAL A 108 -21.86 0.24 -16.76
C VAL A 108 -21.41 0.45 -18.20
N GLY A 109 -21.51 1.66 -18.73
CA GLY A 109 -21.04 1.94 -20.08
C GLY A 109 -21.63 3.19 -20.72
N PHE A 110 -21.32 3.34 -22.00
CA PHE A 110 -21.83 4.38 -22.89
C PHE A 110 -22.56 3.71 -24.09
N PRO A 111 -23.78 3.17 -23.87
CA PRO A 111 -24.44 2.28 -24.83
C PRO A 111 -24.73 2.90 -26.20
N SER A 112 -24.84 4.22 -26.25
CA SER A 112 -25.03 4.92 -27.52
C SER A 112 -23.74 5.16 -28.32
N ALA A 113 -22.57 5.02 -27.70
CA ALA A 113 -21.27 5.23 -28.36
C ALA A 113 -20.66 3.93 -28.89
N SER A 114 -20.98 2.77 -28.28
CA SER A 114 -20.37 1.49 -28.60
C SER A 114 -21.41 0.37 -28.62
N GLN A 115 -21.34 -0.49 -29.63
CA GLN A 115 -22.20 -1.68 -29.69
C GLN A 115 -21.87 -2.66 -28.54
N THR A 116 -20.59 -2.79 -28.20
CA THR A 116 -20.16 -3.64 -27.06
C THR A 116 -20.79 -3.17 -25.74
N ASP A 117 -20.86 -1.86 -25.51
CA ASP A 117 -21.49 -1.32 -24.31
C ASP A 117 -23.01 -1.50 -24.34
N PHE A 118 -23.64 -1.31 -25.52
CA PHE A 118 -25.06 -1.58 -25.70
C PHE A 118 -25.39 -3.04 -25.38
N ASP A 119 -24.64 -3.96 -25.97
CA ASP A 119 -24.85 -5.41 -25.78
C ASP A 119 -24.63 -5.83 -24.33
N PHE A 120 -23.63 -5.25 -23.65
CA PHE A 120 -23.36 -5.50 -22.26
C PHE A 120 -24.50 -5.01 -21.34
N VAL A 121 -25.01 -3.80 -21.58
CA VAL A 121 -26.16 -3.28 -20.81
C VAL A 121 -27.37 -4.19 -21.01
N ARG A 122 -27.65 -4.62 -22.26
CA ARG A 122 -28.71 -5.59 -22.53
C ARG A 122 -28.49 -6.91 -21.81
N GLU A 123 -27.27 -7.43 -21.83
CA GLU A 123 -26.90 -8.69 -21.22
C GLU A 123 -27.19 -8.70 -19.70
N ILE A 124 -26.74 -7.69 -18.96
CA ILE A 124 -26.93 -7.65 -17.51
C ILE A 124 -28.40 -7.49 -17.11
N ILE A 125 -29.22 -6.88 -17.99
CA ILE A 125 -30.66 -6.74 -17.78
C ILE A 125 -31.37 -8.07 -18.11
N GLU A 126 -31.13 -8.63 -19.29
CA GLU A 126 -31.81 -9.83 -19.78
C GLU A 126 -31.46 -11.10 -19.02
N GLN A 127 -30.26 -11.15 -18.42
CA GLN A 127 -29.80 -12.25 -17.58
C GLN A 127 -30.08 -12.05 -16.09
N ASP A 128 -30.84 -10.99 -15.74
CA ASP A 128 -31.21 -10.68 -14.33
C ASP A 128 -29.99 -10.59 -13.39
N MET A 129 -28.90 -9.96 -13.87
CA MET A 129 -27.65 -9.85 -13.13
C MET A 129 -27.63 -8.67 -12.15
N ILE A 130 -28.59 -7.75 -12.24
CA ILE A 130 -28.65 -6.52 -11.47
C ILE A 130 -29.46 -6.77 -10.20
N PRO A 131 -28.86 -6.75 -8.99
CA PRO A 131 -29.63 -6.86 -7.75
C PRO A 131 -30.66 -5.73 -7.61
N ASP A 132 -31.76 -6.02 -6.92
CA ASP A 132 -32.86 -5.06 -6.70
C ASP A 132 -32.44 -3.74 -6.06
N ASP A 133 -31.37 -3.75 -5.27
CA ASP A 133 -30.82 -2.62 -4.54
C ASP A 133 -29.63 -1.95 -5.25
N VAL A 134 -29.34 -2.36 -6.48
CA VAL A 134 -28.32 -1.76 -7.34
C VAL A 134 -28.98 -0.94 -8.45
N THR A 135 -28.46 0.25 -8.66
CA THR A 135 -28.84 1.15 -9.77
C THR A 135 -27.71 1.19 -10.78
N ILE A 136 -27.99 0.84 -12.03
CA ILE A 136 -27.02 1.03 -13.11
C ILE A 136 -27.04 2.47 -13.58
N GLN A 137 -25.87 2.98 -13.93
CA GLN A 137 -25.70 4.31 -14.54
C GLN A 137 -25.19 4.15 -15.96
N VAL A 138 -25.68 4.97 -16.89
CA VAL A 138 -25.27 4.98 -18.28
C VAL A 138 -25.01 6.40 -18.74
N LEU A 139 -23.89 6.60 -19.44
CA LEU A 139 -23.49 7.91 -19.97
C LEU A 139 -24.15 8.18 -21.31
N VAL A 140 -24.52 9.45 -21.55
CA VAL A 140 -25.02 9.90 -22.85
C VAL A 140 -24.65 11.36 -23.14
N GLN A 141 -24.24 11.64 -24.37
CA GLN A 141 -24.12 13.03 -24.83
C GLN A 141 -25.49 13.64 -25.13
N ALA A 142 -25.60 14.97 -24.98
CA ALA A 142 -26.79 15.76 -25.22
C ALA A 142 -27.17 15.82 -26.69
N ARG A 143 -27.52 14.65 -27.31
CA ARG A 143 -27.97 14.48 -28.71
C ARG A 143 -29.12 13.50 -28.82
N GLU A 144 -30.19 13.87 -29.49
CA GLU A 144 -31.44 13.09 -29.53
C GLU A 144 -31.27 11.61 -29.90
N HIS A 145 -30.59 11.30 -31.01
CA HIS A 145 -30.43 9.92 -31.44
C HIS A 145 -29.60 9.06 -30.45
N LEU A 146 -28.64 9.67 -29.74
CA LEU A 146 -27.87 8.98 -28.73
C LEU A 146 -28.71 8.74 -27.45
N ILE A 147 -29.51 9.72 -27.07
CA ILE A 147 -30.42 9.60 -25.91
C ILE A 147 -31.42 8.46 -26.16
N ARG A 148 -32.08 8.42 -27.33
CA ARG A 148 -33.03 7.34 -27.67
C ARG A 148 -32.38 5.96 -27.60
N ARG A 149 -31.19 5.80 -28.20
CA ARG A 149 -30.46 4.52 -28.14
C ARG A 149 -30.06 4.14 -26.73
N THR A 150 -29.78 5.08 -25.84
CA THR A 150 -29.49 4.82 -24.41
C THR A 150 -30.74 4.28 -23.69
N PHE A 151 -31.91 4.84 -23.94
CA PHE A 151 -33.16 4.34 -23.38
C PHE A 151 -33.51 2.94 -23.92
N GLU A 152 -33.32 2.68 -25.20
CA GLU A 152 -33.47 1.34 -25.81
C GLU A 152 -32.54 0.31 -25.09
N ALA A 153 -31.27 0.68 -24.82
CA ALA A 153 -30.34 -0.20 -24.12
C ALA A 153 -30.81 -0.53 -22.70
N CYS A 154 -31.47 0.39 -22.03
CA CYS A 154 -31.91 0.25 -20.63
C CYS A 154 -33.33 -0.33 -20.48
N GLU A 155 -34.03 -0.63 -21.58
CA GLU A 155 -35.39 -1.19 -21.51
C GLU A 155 -35.46 -2.46 -20.68
N GLY A 156 -36.39 -2.50 -19.70
CA GLY A 156 -36.57 -3.62 -18.77
C GLY A 156 -35.72 -3.56 -17.51
N ALA A 157 -34.80 -2.61 -17.39
CA ALA A 157 -34.09 -2.37 -16.14
C ALA A 157 -35.02 -1.75 -15.08
N LYS A 158 -34.84 -2.14 -13.82
CA LYS A 158 -35.67 -1.64 -12.70
C LYS A 158 -35.28 -0.24 -12.25
N ASN A 159 -33.98 0.01 -12.04
CA ASN A 159 -33.42 1.27 -11.56
C ASN A 159 -32.27 1.71 -12.46
N VAL A 160 -32.37 2.92 -13.04
CA VAL A 160 -31.37 3.47 -13.96
C VAL A 160 -31.11 4.95 -13.68
N ILE A 161 -29.82 5.33 -13.64
CA ILE A 161 -29.39 6.71 -13.72
C ILE A 161 -28.98 7.00 -15.18
N VAL A 162 -29.60 7.99 -15.80
CA VAL A 162 -29.15 8.52 -17.08
C VAL A 162 -28.25 9.72 -16.80
N HIS A 163 -26.97 9.55 -17.06
CA HIS A 163 -25.94 10.56 -16.89
C HIS A 163 -25.73 11.30 -18.21
N PHE A 164 -26.21 12.51 -18.33
CA PHE A 164 -25.99 13.35 -19.50
C PHE A 164 -25.04 14.50 -19.20
N TYR A 165 -24.29 14.92 -20.21
CA TYR A 165 -23.25 15.94 -20.04
C TYR A 165 -23.04 16.77 -21.30
N ASN A 166 -22.49 17.95 -21.09
CA ASN A 166 -21.82 18.76 -22.10
C ASN A 166 -20.76 19.63 -21.45
N SER A 167 -19.70 19.92 -22.19
CA SER A 167 -18.62 20.77 -21.69
C SER A 167 -19.02 22.23 -21.57
N THR A 168 -18.62 22.83 -20.47
CA THR A 168 -18.94 24.21 -20.11
C THR A 168 -17.73 25.12 -19.99
N SER A 169 -16.49 24.57 -20.03
CA SER A 169 -15.26 25.34 -19.80
C SER A 169 -15.02 26.43 -20.86
N ILE A 170 -14.28 27.45 -20.45
CA ILE A 170 -13.88 28.57 -21.32
C ILE A 170 -13.20 28.07 -22.58
N LEU A 171 -12.20 27.21 -22.41
CA LEU A 171 -11.39 26.70 -23.52
C LEU A 171 -12.24 25.89 -24.51
N GLN A 172 -13.12 25.00 -24.03
CA GLN A 172 -13.94 24.19 -24.93
C GLN A 172 -15.03 25.01 -25.64
N ARG A 173 -15.63 25.97 -24.92
CA ARG A 173 -16.57 26.91 -25.59
C ARG A 173 -15.91 27.64 -26.75
N ASN A 174 -14.69 28.14 -26.53
CA ASN A 174 -13.99 28.98 -27.50
C ASN A 174 -13.36 28.18 -28.66
N VAL A 175 -12.77 27.03 -28.37
CA VAL A 175 -11.93 26.27 -29.33
C VAL A 175 -12.71 25.12 -29.97
N VAL A 176 -13.47 24.34 -29.16
CA VAL A 176 -14.15 23.12 -29.65
C VAL A 176 -15.53 23.43 -30.20
N PHE A 177 -16.39 24.00 -29.35
CA PHE A 177 -17.78 24.26 -29.74
C PHE A 177 -17.94 25.54 -30.57
N ARG A 178 -17.08 26.53 -30.33
CA ARG A 178 -17.19 27.87 -30.92
C ARG A 178 -18.57 28.47 -30.68
N LYS A 179 -19.04 28.37 -29.43
CA LYS A 179 -20.37 28.80 -28.98
C LYS A 179 -20.26 29.68 -27.76
N ASP A 180 -21.17 30.63 -27.62
CA ASP A 180 -21.32 31.47 -26.44
C ASP A 180 -21.97 30.71 -25.26
N LYS A 181 -21.95 31.33 -24.09
CA LYS A 181 -22.55 30.79 -22.87
C LYS A 181 -24.03 30.42 -23.02
N ALA A 182 -24.82 31.25 -23.71
CA ALA A 182 -26.24 31.02 -23.91
C ALA A 182 -26.52 29.77 -24.75
N ALA A 183 -25.74 29.57 -25.83
CA ALA A 183 -25.86 28.39 -26.68
C ALA A 183 -25.42 27.11 -25.98
N ILE A 184 -24.36 27.14 -25.16
CA ILE A 184 -23.93 25.99 -24.38
C ILE A 184 -24.94 25.63 -23.27
N LYS A 185 -25.48 26.61 -22.55
CA LYS A 185 -26.55 26.39 -21.59
C LYS A 185 -27.78 25.77 -22.23
N LYS A 186 -28.17 26.26 -23.44
CA LYS A 186 -29.28 25.70 -24.18
C LYS A 186 -29.09 24.23 -24.57
N LEU A 187 -27.87 23.77 -24.88
CA LEU A 187 -27.61 22.35 -25.15
C LEU A 187 -27.96 21.48 -23.92
N ALA A 188 -27.64 21.93 -22.73
CA ALA A 188 -27.93 21.20 -21.48
C ALA A 188 -29.45 21.14 -21.21
N THR A 189 -30.14 22.27 -21.32
CA THR A 189 -31.60 22.33 -21.07
C THR A 189 -32.41 21.57 -22.10
N ASP A 190 -32.08 21.70 -23.40
CA ASP A 190 -32.75 20.93 -24.46
C ASP A 190 -32.59 19.42 -24.27
N ALA A 191 -31.39 18.96 -23.82
CA ALA A 191 -31.17 17.55 -23.51
C ALA A 191 -32.02 17.09 -22.34
N GLY A 192 -32.10 17.87 -21.27
CA GLY A 192 -32.95 17.59 -20.11
C GLY A 192 -34.43 17.44 -20.47
N GLU A 193 -34.97 18.38 -21.23
CA GLU A 193 -36.36 18.31 -21.75
C GLU A 193 -36.60 17.05 -22.57
N LEU A 194 -35.68 16.72 -23.45
CA LEU A 194 -35.77 15.55 -24.31
C LEU A 194 -35.71 14.24 -23.48
N ILE A 195 -34.79 14.13 -22.53
CA ILE A 195 -34.66 12.99 -21.62
C ILE A 195 -35.98 12.77 -20.87
N LYS A 196 -36.54 13.82 -20.27
CA LYS A 196 -37.83 13.74 -19.56
C LYS A 196 -38.98 13.30 -20.50
N THR A 197 -38.92 13.70 -21.74
CA THR A 197 -39.95 13.35 -22.74
C THR A 197 -39.86 11.87 -23.11
N ILE A 198 -38.66 11.39 -23.44
CA ILE A 198 -38.44 10.00 -23.82
C ILE A 198 -38.69 9.04 -22.62
N ALA A 199 -38.32 9.43 -21.40
CA ALA A 199 -38.54 8.60 -20.21
C ALA A 199 -40.02 8.18 -20.02
N LYS A 200 -40.98 9.02 -20.49
CA LYS A 200 -42.40 8.68 -20.44
C LYS A 200 -42.78 7.50 -21.32
N GLU A 201 -41.97 7.20 -22.31
CA GLU A 201 -42.16 6.03 -23.21
C GLU A 201 -41.75 4.71 -22.49
N TYR A 202 -41.01 4.80 -21.38
CA TYR A 202 -40.49 3.67 -20.59
C TYR A 202 -40.97 3.72 -19.12
N PRO A 203 -42.26 3.61 -18.84
CA PRO A 203 -42.87 3.86 -17.52
C PRO A 203 -42.54 2.81 -16.45
N ASN A 204 -41.97 1.67 -16.84
CA ASN A 204 -41.68 0.54 -15.91
C ASN A 204 -40.32 0.63 -15.25
N THR A 205 -39.49 1.60 -15.63
CA THR A 205 -38.15 1.84 -15.07
C THR A 205 -38.21 3.02 -14.11
N ASN A 206 -37.58 2.87 -12.96
CA ASN A 206 -37.34 3.96 -12.03
C ASN A 206 -36.13 4.77 -12.50
N TRP A 207 -36.42 5.91 -13.16
CA TRP A 207 -35.42 6.79 -13.72
C TRP A 207 -34.94 7.81 -12.72
N ARG A 208 -33.61 7.92 -12.58
CA ARG A 208 -32.92 9.03 -11.92
C ARG A 208 -32.03 9.75 -12.92
N TRP A 209 -31.70 10.98 -12.63
CA TRP A 209 -30.98 11.84 -13.56
C TRP A 209 -29.66 12.28 -12.96
N GLU A 210 -28.64 12.31 -13.79
CA GLU A 210 -27.37 12.93 -13.46
C GLU A 210 -26.98 13.89 -14.58
N TYR A 211 -26.55 15.11 -14.20
CA TYR A 211 -26.00 16.09 -15.10
C TYR A 211 -24.58 16.48 -14.69
N SER A 212 -23.65 16.49 -15.66
CA SER A 212 -22.29 17.01 -15.50
C SER A 212 -22.05 18.23 -16.39
N PRO A 213 -21.78 19.42 -15.82
CA PRO A 213 -21.10 20.50 -16.55
C PRO A 213 -19.62 20.09 -16.71
N GLU A 214 -19.33 19.31 -17.75
CA GLU A 214 -18.00 18.75 -17.97
C GLU A 214 -16.93 19.84 -17.99
N SER A 215 -15.72 19.51 -17.51
CA SER A 215 -14.64 20.46 -17.28
C SER A 215 -15.03 21.60 -16.32
N PHE A 216 -15.74 21.27 -15.24
CA PHE A 216 -16.19 22.22 -14.22
C PHE A 216 -15.04 23.08 -13.70
N THR A 217 -13.85 22.49 -13.42
CA THR A 217 -12.69 23.23 -12.91
C THR A 217 -12.11 24.25 -13.90
N GLY A 218 -12.47 24.18 -15.17
CA GLY A 218 -12.12 25.16 -16.22
C GLY A 218 -13.29 26.09 -16.59
N THR A 219 -14.36 26.10 -15.78
CA THR A 219 -15.58 26.88 -16.00
C THR A 219 -15.69 27.98 -14.95
N GLU A 220 -16.09 29.18 -15.33
CA GLU A 220 -16.40 30.26 -14.39
C GLU A 220 -17.48 29.79 -13.41
N LEU A 221 -17.25 29.93 -12.10
CA LEU A 221 -18.10 29.37 -11.06
C LEU A 221 -19.55 29.86 -11.13
N ALA A 222 -19.72 31.16 -11.37
CA ALA A 222 -21.04 31.77 -11.57
C ALA A 222 -21.76 31.22 -12.80
N TYR A 223 -21.03 30.93 -13.88
CA TYR A 223 -21.62 30.35 -15.08
C TYR A 223 -21.94 28.85 -14.91
N ALA A 224 -21.10 28.10 -14.20
CA ALA A 224 -21.40 26.71 -13.85
C ALA A 224 -22.71 26.62 -13.06
N LYS A 225 -22.88 27.50 -12.05
CA LYS A 225 -24.16 27.63 -11.31
C LYS A 225 -25.32 27.95 -12.23
N GLU A 226 -25.17 28.94 -13.11
CA GLU A 226 -26.24 29.34 -14.06
C GLU A 226 -26.72 28.18 -14.92
N VAL A 227 -25.79 27.35 -15.44
CA VAL A 227 -26.13 26.20 -16.26
C VAL A 227 -26.80 25.11 -15.41
N VAL A 228 -26.24 24.79 -14.24
CA VAL A 228 -26.81 23.80 -13.32
C VAL A 228 -28.21 24.18 -12.87
N ASP A 229 -28.43 25.42 -12.45
CA ASP A 229 -29.76 25.89 -12.02
C ASP A 229 -30.78 25.80 -13.18
N ALA A 230 -30.37 26.12 -14.41
CA ALA A 230 -31.25 26.00 -15.58
C ALA A 230 -31.62 24.52 -15.88
N VAL A 231 -30.67 23.58 -15.71
CA VAL A 231 -30.95 22.15 -15.82
C VAL A 231 -31.86 21.68 -14.69
N VAL A 232 -31.60 22.08 -13.46
CA VAL A 232 -32.43 21.74 -12.30
C VAL A 232 -33.86 22.22 -12.47
N GLU A 233 -34.06 23.43 -13.03
CA GLU A 233 -35.40 23.95 -13.33
C GLU A 233 -36.14 23.11 -14.36
N VAL A 234 -35.45 22.68 -15.43
CA VAL A 234 -36.02 21.79 -16.47
C VAL A 234 -36.30 20.39 -15.89
N MET A 235 -35.39 19.82 -15.13
CA MET A 235 -35.54 18.46 -14.61
C MET A 235 -36.56 18.38 -13.48
N ASP A 236 -36.81 19.48 -12.78
CA ASP A 236 -37.80 19.63 -11.71
C ASP A 236 -37.69 18.55 -10.61
N PRO A 237 -36.52 18.37 -9.98
CA PRO A 237 -36.33 17.38 -8.93
C PRO A 237 -37.05 17.76 -7.63
N THR A 238 -37.29 16.77 -6.76
CA THR A 238 -37.78 16.97 -5.40
C THR A 238 -36.83 16.33 -4.39
N PRO A 239 -36.94 16.64 -3.10
CA PRO A 239 -36.14 15.97 -2.06
C PRO A 239 -36.32 14.45 -2.06
N GLU A 240 -37.50 13.93 -2.46
CA GLU A 240 -37.81 12.50 -2.55
C GLU A 240 -37.26 11.84 -3.83
N ASN A 241 -37.06 12.66 -4.89
CA ASN A 241 -36.48 12.21 -6.17
C ASN A 241 -35.46 13.25 -6.65
N PRO A 242 -34.29 13.33 -5.98
CA PRO A 242 -33.27 14.32 -6.28
C PRO A 242 -32.56 14.05 -7.59
N ILE A 243 -32.06 15.11 -8.23
CA ILE A 243 -31.12 15.01 -9.35
C ILE A 243 -29.68 14.94 -8.82
N ILE A 244 -28.83 14.16 -9.49
CA ILE A 244 -27.39 14.17 -9.24
C ILE A 244 -26.76 15.28 -10.09
N ILE A 245 -26.06 16.19 -9.44
CA ILE A 245 -25.22 17.21 -10.09
C ILE A 245 -23.77 16.84 -9.82
N ASN A 246 -23.10 16.36 -10.84
CA ASN A 246 -21.73 15.92 -10.77
C ASN A 246 -20.79 17.04 -11.24
N LEU A 247 -19.88 17.47 -10.41
CA LEU A 247 -18.94 18.57 -10.66
C LEU A 247 -17.53 18.03 -10.91
N PRO A 248 -17.22 17.60 -12.17
CA PRO A 248 -15.99 16.87 -12.41
C PRO A 248 -14.77 17.79 -12.47
N SER A 249 -13.70 17.36 -11.82
CA SER A 249 -12.35 17.81 -12.12
C SER A 249 -11.82 16.98 -13.31
N THR A 250 -12.41 17.21 -14.49
CA THR A 250 -12.13 16.45 -15.72
C THR A 250 -10.65 16.43 -16.08
N VAL A 251 -9.96 17.53 -15.82
CA VAL A 251 -8.51 17.64 -15.71
C VAL A 251 -8.22 18.27 -14.34
N GLU A 252 -7.33 17.70 -13.57
CA GLU A 252 -6.96 18.24 -12.27
C GLU A 252 -6.10 19.49 -12.46
N MET A 253 -6.75 20.64 -12.63
CA MET A 253 -6.13 21.92 -12.99
C MET A 253 -5.76 22.76 -11.76
N ILE A 254 -6.52 22.64 -10.68
CA ILE A 254 -6.42 23.46 -9.46
C ILE A 254 -6.01 22.60 -8.27
N THR A 255 -5.58 23.26 -7.20
CA THR A 255 -5.20 22.55 -5.95
C THR A 255 -6.44 22.04 -5.21
N PRO A 256 -6.33 20.97 -4.39
CA PRO A 256 -7.45 20.37 -3.66
C PRO A 256 -8.25 21.36 -2.80
N ASN A 257 -7.57 22.31 -2.15
CA ASN A 257 -8.22 23.33 -1.34
C ASN A 257 -9.07 24.30 -2.16
N VAL A 258 -8.63 24.67 -3.37
CA VAL A 258 -9.41 25.53 -4.29
C VAL A 258 -10.62 24.77 -4.84
N TYR A 259 -10.45 23.46 -5.14
CA TYR A 259 -11.57 22.61 -5.53
C TYR A 259 -12.61 22.50 -4.40
N ALA A 260 -12.17 22.30 -3.16
CA ALA A 260 -13.07 22.29 -2.00
C ALA A 260 -13.79 23.63 -1.80
N ASP A 261 -13.10 24.76 -1.97
CA ASP A 261 -13.74 26.08 -1.93
C ASP A 261 -14.83 26.22 -3.03
N ALA A 262 -14.55 25.75 -4.24
CA ALA A 262 -15.53 25.74 -5.33
C ALA A 262 -16.76 24.89 -5.00
N ILE A 263 -16.56 23.71 -4.40
CA ILE A 263 -17.65 22.82 -3.99
C ILE A 263 -18.47 23.43 -2.86
N GLU A 264 -17.83 24.02 -1.83
CA GLU A 264 -18.57 24.71 -0.75
C GLU A 264 -19.36 25.90 -1.30
N TRP A 265 -18.77 26.65 -2.25
CA TRP A 265 -19.47 27.74 -2.92
C TRP A 265 -20.70 27.23 -3.69
N MET A 266 -20.57 26.16 -4.47
CA MET A 266 -21.69 25.54 -5.19
C MET A 266 -22.74 25.01 -4.21
N HIS A 267 -22.32 24.30 -3.16
CA HIS A 267 -23.21 23.80 -2.10
C HIS A 267 -24.08 24.90 -1.49
N ARG A 268 -23.51 26.09 -1.24
CA ARG A 268 -24.22 27.22 -0.64
C ARG A 268 -25.10 28.00 -1.62
N ASN A 269 -24.78 27.99 -2.91
CA ASN A 269 -25.39 28.91 -3.87
C ASN A 269 -26.33 28.22 -4.88
N LEU A 270 -26.29 26.89 -5.06
CA LEU A 270 -27.21 26.19 -5.94
C LEU A 270 -28.67 26.35 -5.46
N ASN A 271 -29.55 26.65 -6.40
CA ASN A 271 -30.98 26.65 -6.17
C ASN A 271 -31.49 25.24 -5.89
N ARG A 272 -32.49 25.08 -5.00
CA ARG A 272 -33.08 23.77 -4.69
C ARG A 272 -32.03 22.72 -4.22
N ARG A 273 -31.05 23.14 -3.43
CA ARG A 273 -29.96 22.28 -2.95
C ARG A 273 -30.44 21.02 -2.23
N ASP A 274 -31.59 21.08 -1.58
CA ASP A 274 -32.27 19.96 -0.89
C ASP A 274 -32.80 18.87 -1.85
N SER A 275 -32.91 19.21 -3.12
CA SER A 275 -33.34 18.30 -4.22
C SER A 275 -32.16 17.90 -5.12
N ILE A 276 -30.92 18.13 -4.67
CA ILE A 276 -29.69 17.83 -5.39
C ILE A 276 -28.80 16.90 -4.57
N ILE A 277 -28.34 15.83 -5.20
CA ILE A 277 -27.18 15.04 -4.75
C ILE A 277 -25.94 15.63 -5.42
N LEU A 278 -25.08 16.28 -4.63
CA LEU A 278 -23.86 16.89 -5.14
C LEU A 278 -22.75 15.84 -5.23
N SER A 279 -22.36 15.51 -6.47
CA SER A 279 -21.39 14.45 -6.78
C SER A 279 -20.04 15.03 -7.23
N LEU A 280 -18.99 14.28 -6.93
CA LEU A 280 -17.61 14.59 -7.29
C LEU A 280 -17.06 13.54 -8.24
N HIS A 281 -16.28 13.98 -9.24
CA HIS A 281 -15.58 13.10 -10.17
C HIS A 281 -14.17 13.66 -10.44
N PRO A 282 -13.23 13.54 -9.52
CA PRO A 282 -11.88 14.05 -9.73
C PRO A 282 -11.01 13.04 -10.46
N HIS A 283 -10.26 13.53 -11.47
CA HIS A 283 -9.09 12.87 -12.03
C HIS A 283 -7.84 13.14 -11.18
N ASN A 284 -6.71 12.53 -11.54
CA ASN A 284 -5.50 12.51 -10.71
C ASN A 284 -4.26 13.07 -11.44
N ASP A 285 -4.46 14.06 -12.34
CA ASP A 285 -3.38 14.61 -13.19
C ASP A 285 -2.23 15.24 -12.38
N ARG A 286 -2.52 15.75 -11.19
CA ARG A 286 -1.54 16.34 -10.27
C ARG A 286 -1.09 15.36 -9.18
N GLY A 287 -1.65 14.13 -9.13
CA GLY A 287 -1.42 13.18 -8.05
C GLY A 287 -2.15 13.53 -6.75
N THR A 288 -3.16 14.42 -6.79
CA THR A 288 -3.88 14.90 -5.62
C THR A 288 -5.38 14.57 -5.65
N GLY A 289 -5.82 13.69 -6.54
CA GLY A 289 -7.23 13.33 -6.72
C GLY A 289 -7.92 12.84 -5.44
N VAL A 290 -7.23 12.03 -4.61
CA VAL A 290 -7.75 11.57 -3.31
C VAL A 290 -7.96 12.76 -2.37
N ALA A 291 -6.98 13.65 -2.24
CA ALA A 291 -7.11 14.83 -1.41
C ALA A 291 -8.23 15.77 -1.92
N SER A 292 -8.36 15.90 -3.24
CA SER A 292 -9.45 16.69 -3.85
C SER A 292 -10.82 16.13 -3.47
N ALA A 293 -11.00 14.80 -3.52
CA ALA A 293 -12.26 14.16 -3.14
C ALA A 293 -12.57 14.31 -1.64
N GLU A 294 -11.59 14.04 -0.77
CA GLU A 294 -11.78 14.14 0.69
C GLU A 294 -12.14 15.57 1.12
N LEU A 295 -11.38 16.56 0.67
CA LEU A 295 -11.63 17.96 1.04
C LEU A 295 -12.95 18.49 0.45
N ALA A 296 -13.29 18.10 -0.77
CA ALA A 296 -14.56 18.48 -1.38
C ALA A 296 -15.77 17.77 -0.74
N PHE A 297 -15.59 16.55 -0.22
CA PHE A 297 -16.61 15.88 0.59
C PHE A 297 -16.83 16.62 1.92
N MET A 298 -15.76 17.06 2.60
CA MET A 298 -15.86 17.94 3.76
C MET A 298 -16.57 19.26 3.43
N ALA A 299 -16.48 19.72 2.18
CA ALA A 299 -17.07 20.96 1.69
C ALA A 299 -18.57 20.86 1.34
N GLY A 300 -19.20 19.69 1.54
CA GLY A 300 -20.64 19.52 1.40
C GLY A 300 -21.10 18.72 0.19
N ALA A 301 -20.21 17.97 -0.46
CA ALA A 301 -20.62 16.97 -1.43
C ALA A 301 -21.28 15.77 -0.73
N ASP A 302 -22.11 15.04 -1.48
CA ASP A 302 -22.89 13.89 -0.98
C ASP A 302 -22.39 12.56 -1.55
N ARG A 303 -21.74 12.59 -2.74
CA ARG A 303 -21.45 11.42 -3.57
C ARG A 303 -20.06 11.55 -4.22
N ILE A 304 -19.39 10.43 -4.45
CA ILE A 304 -18.10 10.37 -5.15
C ILE A 304 -18.12 9.28 -6.21
N GLU A 305 -17.70 9.63 -7.42
CA GLU A 305 -17.42 8.71 -8.52
C GLU A 305 -15.92 8.45 -8.65
N GLY A 306 -15.55 7.23 -8.94
CA GLY A 306 -14.15 6.86 -9.15
C GLY A 306 -13.99 5.42 -9.61
N CYS A 307 -12.74 4.96 -9.68
CA CYS A 307 -12.40 3.60 -10.07
C CYS A 307 -11.59 2.88 -8.98
N LEU A 308 -11.71 1.57 -8.95
CA LEU A 308 -10.84 0.73 -8.14
C LEU A 308 -9.39 0.94 -8.59
N PHE A 309 -8.50 1.16 -7.64
CA PHE A 309 -7.08 1.46 -7.84
C PHE A 309 -6.80 2.67 -8.76
N GLY A 310 -7.79 3.50 -9.04
CA GLY A 310 -7.61 4.78 -9.74
C GLY A 310 -7.38 4.67 -11.24
N ASN A 311 -7.87 3.61 -11.89
CA ASN A 311 -7.78 3.49 -13.35
C ASN A 311 -8.61 4.56 -14.08
N GLY A 312 -8.17 5.01 -15.25
CA GLY A 312 -8.88 5.99 -16.07
C GLY A 312 -7.98 6.76 -17.02
N GLU A 313 -8.55 7.72 -17.71
CA GLU A 313 -7.85 8.58 -18.67
C GLU A 313 -6.62 9.27 -18.07
N ARG A 314 -5.57 9.40 -18.87
CA ARG A 314 -4.29 10.03 -18.52
C ARG A 314 -3.63 9.39 -17.30
N THR A 315 -3.83 9.97 -16.10
CA THR A 315 -3.28 9.49 -14.82
C THR A 315 -4.31 8.74 -13.97
N GLY A 316 -5.54 8.63 -14.47
CA GLY A 316 -6.63 7.89 -13.84
C GLY A 316 -7.65 8.76 -13.10
N ASN A 317 -8.70 8.10 -12.65
CA ASN A 317 -9.72 8.63 -11.75
C ASN A 317 -9.25 8.61 -10.30
N VAL A 318 -10.00 9.24 -9.40
CA VAL A 318 -9.77 9.07 -7.97
C VAL A 318 -9.90 7.59 -7.59
N CYS A 319 -9.01 7.15 -6.70
CA CYS A 319 -8.97 5.76 -6.27
C CYS A 319 -9.99 5.47 -5.16
N LEU A 320 -11.03 4.69 -5.47
CA LEU A 320 -12.07 4.29 -4.50
C LEU A 320 -11.52 3.41 -3.37
N VAL A 321 -10.52 2.56 -3.66
CA VAL A 321 -9.86 1.74 -2.63
C VAL A 321 -9.16 2.61 -1.61
N THR A 322 -8.40 3.60 -2.07
CA THR A 322 -7.69 4.53 -1.16
C THR A 322 -8.67 5.35 -0.34
N LEU A 323 -9.72 5.91 -0.95
CA LEU A 323 -10.75 6.69 -0.25
C LEU A 323 -11.47 5.86 0.81
N GLY A 324 -11.93 4.65 0.46
CA GLY A 324 -12.64 3.78 1.39
C GLY A 324 -11.78 3.38 2.59
N LEU A 325 -10.52 3.02 2.35
CA LEU A 325 -9.61 2.62 3.44
C LEU A 325 -9.08 3.82 4.24
N ASN A 326 -9.00 5.02 3.65
CA ASN A 326 -8.77 6.25 4.42
C ASN A 326 -9.89 6.51 5.42
N LEU A 327 -11.17 6.30 5.05
CA LEU A 327 -12.30 6.39 5.98
C LEU A 327 -12.16 5.37 7.11
N LEU A 328 -11.84 4.12 6.80
CA LEU A 328 -11.64 3.05 7.79
C LEU A 328 -10.57 3.44 8.82
N THR A 329 -9.43 4.00 8.39
CA THR A 329 -8.36 4.44 9.31
C THR A 329 -8.77 5.58 10.25
N GLN A 330 -9.87 6.25 9.97
CA GLN A 330 -10.45 7.30 10.80
C GLN A 330 -11.67 6.81 11.62
N GLY A 331 -11.94 5.50 11.60
CA GLY A 331 -13.07 4.90 12.33
C GLY A 331 -14.42 5.11 11.65
N VAL A 332 -14.43 5.41 10.35
CA VAL A 332 -15.65 5.55 9.54
C VAL A 332 -15.81 4.32 8.66
N ASP A 333 -16.94 3.62 8.80
CA ASP A 333 -17.28 2.49 7.95
C ASP A 333 -17.43 2.95 6.48
N PRO A 334 -16.60 2.47 5.55
CA PRO A 334 -16.70 2.83 4.13
C PRO A 334 -17.95 2.27 3.45
N GLN A 335 -18.67 1.34 4.07
CA GLN A 335 -19.82 0.61 3.52
C GLN A 335 -19.51 -0.21 2.25
N ILE A 336 -18.24 -0.39 1.96
CA ILE A 336 -17.70 -1.20 0.87
C ILE A 336 -16.76 -2.24 1.47
N ASP A 337 -16.86 -3.49 1.03
CA ASP A 337 -16.06 -4.59 1.53
C ASP A 337 -14.69 -4.66 0.85
N PHE A 338 -13.64 -4.40 1.64
CA PHE A 338 -12.23 -4.54 1.25
C PHE A 338 -11.53 -5.70 1.96
N THR A 339 -12.23 -6.58 2.64
CA THR A 339 -11.65 -7.65 3.48
C THR A 339 -10.79 -8.65 2.71
N ASN A 340 -10.88 -8.69 1.38
CA ASN A 340 -10.01 -9.49 0.52
C ASN A 340 -9.40 -8.64 -0.61
N ILE A 341 -8.50 -7.73 -0.24
CA ILE A 341 -7.90 -6.79 -1.19
C ILE A 341 -7.08 -7.48 -2.29
N ASN A 342 -6.52 -8.67 -2.02
CA ASN A 342 -5.77 -9.45 -3.01
C ASN A 342 -6.67 -9.97 -4.13
N GLN A 343 -7.86 -10.47 -3.80
CA GLN A 343 -8.84 -10.92 -4.79
C GLN A 343 -9.37 -9.73 -5.59
N ILE A 344 -9.68 -8.62 -4.93
CA ILE A 344 -10.11 -7.38 -5.59
C ILE A 344 -9.05 -6.94 -6.58
N ARG A 345 -7.80 -6.81 -6.15
CA ARG A 345 -6.68 -6.40 -6.99
C ARG A 345 -6.48 -7.34 -8.19
N SER A 346 -6.39 -8.65 -7.95
CA SER A 346 -6.16 -9.62 -9.02
C SER A 346 -7.29 -9.63 -10.06
N THR A 347 -8.54 -9.39 -9.62
CA THR A 347 -9.68 -9.27 -10.52
C THR A 347 -9.59 -7.99 -11.35
N VAL A 348 -9.25 -6.87 -10.73
CA VAL A 348 -9.08 -5.58 -11.45
C VAL A 348 -7.92 -5.65 -12.43
N GLU A 349 -6.78 -6.22 -12.04
CA GLU A 349 -5.63 -6.43 -12.94
C GLU A 349 -5.98 -7.32 -14.14
N TYR A 350 -6.76 -8.39 -13.90
CA TYR A 350 -7.26 -9.24 -14.98
C TYR A 350 -8.21 -8.49 -15.91
N CYS A 351 -9.14 -7.71 -15.36
CA CYS A 351 -10.12 -6.98 -16.17
C CYS A 351 -9.48 -5.84 -16.96
N ASN A 352 -8.59 -5.09 -16.35
CA ASN A 352 -7.93 -3.93 -16.96
C ASN A 352 -6.72 -4.30 -17.82
N GLN A 353 -6.13 -5.49 -17.64
CA GLN A 353 -4.85 -5.90 -18.23
C GLN A 353 -3.70 -4.93 -17.87
N LEU A 354 -3.81 -4.27 -16.72
CA LEU A 354 -2.83 -3.35 -16.14
C LEU A 354 -2.53 -3.78 -14.71
N ARG A 355 -1.27 -3.67 -14.29
CA ARG A 355 -0.86 -3.98 -12.93
C ARG A 355 -1.10 -2.80 -11.99
N VAL A 356 -1.51 -3.10 -10.77
CA VAL A 356 -1.52 -2.14 -9.67
C VAL A 356 -0.09 -1.93 -9.19
N PRO A 357 0.40 -0.68 -9.06
CA PRO A 357 1.75 -0.42 -8.58
C PRO A 357 2.05 -1.04 -7.21
N GLU A 358 3.27 -1.57 -7.03
CA GLU A 358 3.67 -2.26 -5.79
C GLU A 358 3.57 -1.39 -4.53
N ARG A 359 3.62 -0.07 -4.68
CA ARG A 359 3.48 0.90 -3.58
C ARG A 359 2.15 1.66 -3.63
N HIS A 360 1.16 1.12 -4.34
CA HIS A 360 -0.19 1.68 -4.31
C HIS A 360 -0.75 1.64 -2.87
N PRO A 361 -1.31 2.73 -2.34
CA PRO A 361 -1.86 2.74 -0.98
C PRO A 361 -2.77 1.54 -0.71
N TYR A 362 -2.52 0.84 0.39
CA TYR A 362 -3.21 -0.37 0.86
C TYR A 362 -3.17 -1.59 -0.08
N GLY A 363 -3.16 -1.38 -1.41
CA GLY A 363 -3.31 -2.44 -2.42
C GLY A 363 -2.00 -3.01 -2.97
N GLY A 364 -0.91 -2.27 -2.92
CA GLY A 364 0.38 -2.68 -3.46
C GLY A 364 1.05 -3.82 -2.70
N ASP A 365 1.95 -4.56 -3.33
CA ASP A 365 2.61 -5.72 -2.71
C ASP A 365 3.56 -5.33 -1.57
N LEU A 366 4.10 -4.12 -1.58
CA LEU A 366 5.12 -3.67 -0.64
C LEU A 366 4.58 -2.78 0.50
N VAL A 367 3.27 -2.56 0.58
CA VAL A 367 2.72 -1.55 1.51
C VAL A 367 2.66 -2.02 2.96
N PHE A 368 2.63 -3.34 3.21
CA PHE A 368 2.66 -3.93 4.55
C PHE A 368 4.01 -4.59 4.86
N THR A 369 5.07 -4.16 4.18
CA THR A 369 6.42 -4.68 4.33
C THR A 369 7.32 -3.62 4.95
N ALA A 370 8.05 -3.96 6.00
CA ALA A 370 9.08 -3.11 6.55
C ALA A 370 10.48 -3.64 6.20
N PHE A 371 11.32 -2.77 5.66
CA PHE A 371 12.71 -3.09 5.28
C PHE A 371 13.72 -2.65 6.35
N SER A 372 13.36 -1.71 7.21
CA SER A 372 14.22 -1.23 8.30
C SER A 372 14.03 -2.09 9.55
N GLY A 373 15.14 -2.61 10.11
CA GLY A 373 15.10 -3.40 11.34
C GLY A 373 14.53 -2.64 12.55
N SER A 374 14.72 -1.33 12.62
CA SER A 374 14.12 -0.51 13.68
C SER A 374 12.59 -0.39 13.54
N HIS A 375 12.08 -0.34 12.29
CA HIS A 375 10.64 -0.33 12.05
C HIS A 375 10.02 -1.69 12.40
N GLN A 376 10.68 -2.79 12.05
CA GLN A 376 10.23 -4.15 12.37
C GLN A 376 10.18 -4.37 13.89
N ASP A 377 11.21 -3.96 14.63
CA ASP A 377 11.23 -4.02 16.09
C ASP A 377 10.09 -3.21 16.71
N ALA A 378 9.79 -2.03 16.15
CA ALA A 378 8.69 -1.21 16.63
C ALA A 378 7.32 -1.82 16.32
N VAL A 379 7.13 -2.41 15.13
CA VAL A 379 5.89 -3.12 14.77
C VAL A 379 5.67 -4.32 15.68
N ASN A 380 6.70 -5.16 15.90
CA ASN A 380 6.59 -6.31 16.81
C ASN A 380 6.23 -5.88 18.24
N LYS A 381 6.87 -4.84 18.77
CA LYS A 381 6.54 -4.30 20.10
C LYS A 381 5.12 -3.75 20.17
N GLY A 382 4.63 -3.14 19.09
CA GLY A 382 3.26 -2.69 18.98
C GLY A 382 2.26 -3.84 19.04
N LEU A 383 2.52 -4.90 18.25
CA LEU A 383 1.70 -6.12 18.25
C LEU A 383 1.72 -6.82 19.62
N ASP A 384 2.89 -6.92 20.27
CA ASP A 384 3.02 -7.49 21.61
C ASP A 384 2.26 -6.64 22.65
N ALA A 385 2.31 -5.33 22.54
CA ALA A 385 1.56 -4.43 23.43
C ALA A 385 0.05 -4.60 23.27
N MET A 386 -0.45 -4.80 22.06
CA MET A 386 -1.86 -5.12 21.83
C MET A 386 -2.23 -6.48 22.42
N ALA A 387 -1.43 -7.51 22.22
CA ALA A 387 -1.64 -8.83 22.80
C ALA A 387 -1.68 -8.79 24.33
N ALA A 388 -0.80 -8.01 24.95
CA ALA A 388 -0.75 -7.85 26.40
C ALA A 388 -1.96 -7.12 27.00
N ARG A 389 -2.73 -6.35 26.22
CA ARG A 389 -4.02 -5.76 26.66
C ARG A 389 -5.08 -6.84 26.87
N VAL A 390 -5.11 -7.83 26.00
CA VAL A 390 -6.08 -8.94 26.06
C VAL A 390 -5.63 -10.00 27.05
N HIS A 391 -4.34 -10.36 27.03
CA HIS A 391 -3.73 -11.36 27.90
C HIS A 391 -2.43 -10.81 28.51
N PRO A 392 -2.45 -10.35 29.77
CA PRO A 392 -1.26 -9.80 30.42
C PRO A 392 -0.07 -10.76 30.36
N GLY A 393 1.05 -10.31 29.78
CA GLY A 393 2.28 -11.09 29.63
C GLY A 393 2.36 -11.94 28.34
N ALA A 394 1.35 -11.94 27.49
CA ALA A 394 1.38 -12.63 26.19
C ALA A 394 2.11 -11.78 25.14
N ASN A 395 2.72 -12.47 24.17
CA ASN A 395 3.21 -11.88 22.94
C ASN A 395 2.14 -12.04 21.83
N HIS A 396 2.26 -11.31 20.74
CA HIS A 396 1.30 -11.38 19.62
C HIS A 396 1.20 -12.77 18.98
N SER A 397 2.26 -13.61 19.06
CA SER A 397 2.25 -15.00 18.59
C SER A 397 1.39 -15.93 19.47
N ASP A 398 1.11 -15.54 20.72
CA ASP A 398 0.36 -16.34 21.69
C ASP A 398 -1.15 -16.06 21.66
N VAL A 399 -1.57 -15.01 20.95
CA VAL A 399 -2.95 -14.53 20.90
C VAL A 399 -3.51 -14.66 19.48
N LYS A 400 -4.70 -15.26 19.36
CA LYS A 400 -5.36 -15.36 18.06
C LYS A 400 -5.90 -14.01 17.61
N TRP A 401 -5.86 -13.74 16.30
CA TRP A 401 -6.33 -12.49 15.72
C TRP A 401 -7.78 -12.16 16.09
N GLU A 402 -8.66 -13.16 16.14
CA GLU A 402 -10.08 -13.01 16.50
C GLU A 402 -10.26 -12.39 17.89
N GLN A 403 -9.28 -12.51 18.77
CA GLN A 403 -9.27 -11.92 20.11
C GLN A 403 -8.75 -10.48 20.11
N LEU A 404 -8.02 -10.07 19.07
CA LEU A 404 -7.40 -8.74 18.93
C LEU A 404 -8.24 -7.80 18.07
N ARG A 405 -9.14 -8.34 17.21
CA ARG A 405 -9.84 -7.55 16.19
C ARG A 405 -10.74 -6.42 16.73
N ASP A 406 -11.18 -6.52 17.98
CA ASP A 406 -12.02 -5.50 18.63
C ASP A 406 -11.19 -4.49 19.44
N GLU A 407 -9.87 -4.68 19.51
CA GLU A 407 -8.96 -3.77 20.20
C GLU A 407 -8.61 -2.58 19.30
N LEU A 408 -8.42 -1.41 19.93
CA LEU A 408 -7.97 -0.22 19.21
C LEU A 408 -6.60 -0.47 18.57
N TRP A 409 -6.51 -0.23 17.25
CA TRP A 409 -5.27 -0.40 16.50
C TRP A 409 -4.24 0.68 16.85
N GLU A 410 -3.11 0.28 17.42
CA GLU A 410 -2.03 1.19 17.85
C GLU A 410 -0.64 0.60 17.56
N VAL A 411 -0.46 0.05 16.35
CA VAL A 411 0.82 -0.49 15.92
C VAL A 411 1.61 0.57 15.14
N PRO A 412 2.86 0.89 15.56
CA PRO A 412 3.68 1.85 14.83
C PRO A 412 3.93 1.44 13.38
N TYR A 413 4.01 2.43 12.47
CA TYR A 413 4.28 2.27 11.02
C TYR A 413 3.22 1.54 10.21
N LEU A 414 2.18 0.99 10.80
CA LEU A 414 1.07 0.35 10.09
C LEU A 414 -0.21 1.16 10.32
N PRO A 415 -0.74 1.85 9.31
CA PRO A 415 -1.93 2.68 9.45
C PRO A 415 -3.22 1.87 9.68
N ILE A 416 -3.24 0.59 9.28
CA ILE A 416 -4.31 -0.37 9.55
C ILE A 416 -3.72 -1.73 9.89
N ASP A 417 -4.52 -2.62 10.49
CA ASP A 417 -4.17 -4.03 10.57
C ASP A 417 -4.23 -4.65 9.16
N PRO A 418 -3.14 -5.20 8.63
CA PRO A 418 -3.16 -5.90 7.34
C PRO A 418 -4.22 -7.01 7.26
N LYS A 419 -4.58 -7.63 8.37
CA LYS A 419 -5.58 -8.69 8.44
C LYS A 419 -7.00 -8.19 8.14
N ASP A 420 -7.30 -6.93 8.41
CA ASP A 420 -8.60 -6.33 8.09
C ASP A 420 -8.85 -6.27 6.58
N VAL A 421 -7.79 -6.30 5.78
CA VAL A 421 -7.87 -6.36 4.31
C VAL A 421 -7.45 -7.72 3.75
N GLY A 422 -7.41 -8.77 4.59
CA GLY A 422 -7.09 -10.15 4.20
C GLY A 422 -5.60 -10.39 3.89
N ARG A 423 -4.71 -9.56 4.44
CA ARG A 423 -3.25 -9.69 4.33
C ARG A 423 -2.63 -10.00 5.68
N ASN A 424 -1.38 -10.39 5.64
CA ASN A 424 -0.54 -10.48 6.83
C ASN A 424 0.53 -9.38 6.78
N TYR A 425 1.01 -9.00 7.95
CA TYR A 425 2.28 -8.29 8.02
C TYR A 425 3.37 -9.29 7.63
N GLU A 426 3.91 -9.11 6.46
CA GLU A 426 5.08 -9.85 6.02
C GLU A 426 6.31 -9.00 6.32
N ALA A 427 7.03 -9.41 7.34
CA ALA A 427 8.41 -9.00 7.45
C ALA A 427 9.18 -9.65 6.30
N VAL A 428 9.09 -9.12 5.08
CA VAL A 428 10.05 -9.45 4.04
C VAL A 428 11.35 -8.77 4.46
N ILE A 429 12.10 -9.48 5.27
CA ILE A 429 13.40 -9.04 5.71
C ILE A 429 14.36 -9.34 4.57
N ARG A 430 14.49 -8.39 3.69
CA ARG A 430 15.62 -8.31 2.79
C ARG A 430 16.68 -7.47 3.50
N VAL A 431 17.72 -8.10 4.02
CA VAL A 431 18.85 -7.38 4.60
C VAL A 431 19.68 -6.83 3.45
N ASN A 432 19.66 -5.51 3.32
CA ASN A 432 20.57 -4.77 2.45
C ASN A 432 21.50 -3.91 3.31
N SER A 433 22.42 -3.22 2.70
CA SER A 433 23.36 -2.30 3.36
C SER A 433 22.70 -1.23 4.26
N GLN A 434 21.39 -1.02 4.15
CA GLN A 434 20.61 -0.06 4.95
C GLN A 434 19.84 -0.70 6.10
N SER A 435 19.82 -2.03 6.22
CA SER A 435 18.95 -2.75 7.16
C SER A 435 19.40 -2.75 8.62
N GLY A 436 20.68 -2.44 8.87
CA GLY A 436 21.25 -2.32 10.22
C GLY A 436 21.12 -3.58 11.11
N LYS A 437 21.56 -3.47 12.36
CA LYS A 437 21.68 -4.56 13.35
C LYS A 437 20.37 -5.33 13.63
N GLY A 438 19.23 -4.66 13.59
CA GLY A 438 17.94 -5.25 13.92
C GLY A 438 17.43 -6.26 12.89
N GLY A 439 17.69 -6.03 11.60
CA GLY A 439 17.31 -6.94 10.52
C GLY A 439 18.04 -8.27 10.58
N VAL A 440 19.36 -8.23 10.77
CA VAL A 440 20.21 -9.42 10.91
C VAL A 440 19.78 -10.27 12.10
N ALA A 441 19.64 -9.65 13.28
CA ALA A 441 19.24 -10.34 14.51
C ALA A 441 17.86 -11.00 14.40
N TYR A 442 16.93 -10.34 13.70
CA TYR A 442 15.59 -10.87 13.50
C TYR A 442 15.59 -12.11 12.61
N ILE A 443 16.23 -12.07 11.41
CA ILE A 443 16.35 -13.25 10.52
C ILE A 443 17.00 -14.42 11.27
N MET A 444 18.08 -14.18 11.96
CA MET A 444 18.75 -15.22 12.71
C MET A 444 17.83 -15.86 13.76
N LYS A 445 16.96 -15.06 14.40
CA LYS A 445 15.99 -15.56 15.38
C LYS A 445 14.83 -16.30 14.71
N THR A 446 14.18 -15.70 13.70
CA THR A 446 12.91 -16.23 13.13
C THR A 446 13.12 -17.40 12.20
N ASP A 447 14.12 -17.32 11.32
CA ASP A 447 14.31 -18.30 10.25
C ASP A 447 15.28 -19.42 10.68
N HIS A 448 16.23 -19.10 11.58
CA HIS A 448 17.28 -20.03 11.98
C HIS A 448 17.24 -20.40 13.48
N GLY A 449 16.30 -19.83 14.24
CA GLY A 449 16.14 -20.12 15.66
C GLY A 449 17.33 -19.67 16.53
N MET A 450 18.13 -18.68 16.07
CA MET A 450 19.35 -18.22 16.74
C MET A 450 19.11 -16.90 17.47
N VAL A 451 19.05 -16.92 18.80
CA VAL A 451 18.90 -15.71 19.62
C VAL A 451 20.29 -15.18 20.02
N LEU A 452 20.87 -14.37 19.15
CA LEU A 452 22.24 -13.86 19.36
C LEU A 452 22.32 -12.90 20.54
N PRO A 453 23.34 -13.00 21.42
CA PRO A 453 23.64 -11.98 22.43
C PRO A 453 23.85 -10.59 21.78
N ARG A 454 23.44 -9.52 22.48
CA ARG A 454 23.46 -8.18 21.88
C ARG A 454 24.84 -7.71 21.36
N PRO A 455 25.96 -7.95 22.04
CA PRO A 455 27.27 -7.62 21.48
C PRO A 455 27.60 -8.43 20.21
N MET A 456 27.22 -9.71 20.19
CA MET A 456 27.39 -10.57 19.00
C MET A 456 26.50 -10.13 17.82
N GLN A 457 25.28 -9.60 18.07
CA GLN A 457 24.47 -8.99 17.01
C GLN A 457 25.20 -7.85 16.31
N VAL A 458 25.97 -7.06 17.08
CA VAL A 458 26.77 -5.96 16.52
C VAL A 458 27.89 -6.50 15.64
N GLU A 459 28.64 -7.50 16.14
CA GLU A 459 29.74 -8.11 15.39
C GLU A 459 29.23 -8.77 14.10
N PHE A 460 28.23 -9.63 14.21
CA PHE A 460 27.70 -10.34 13.03
C PHE A 460 27.06 -9.39 12.01
N SER A 461 26.41 -8.33 12.46
CA SER A 461 25.89 -7.30 11.54
C SER A 461 26.99 -6.60 10.75
N SER A 462 28.18 -6.40 11.35
CA SER A 462 29.32 -5.85 10.63
C SER A 462 29.84 -6.84 9.56
N VAL A 463 29.92 -8.12 9.90
CA VAL A 463 30.32 -9.16 8.93
C VAL A 463 29.37 -9.19 7.73
N VAL A 464 28.05 -9.18 7.98
CA VAL A 464 27.03 -9.13 6.94
C VAL A 464 27.13 -7.85 6.11
N GLN A 465 27.41 -6.70 6.76
CA GLN A 465 27.61 -5.42 6.10
C GLN A 465 28.80 -5.46 5.12
N ASP A 466 29.92 -5.99 5.56
CA ASP A 466 31.12 -6.09 4.72
C ASP A 466 30.87 -6.94 3.46
N VAL A 467 30.13 -8.03 3.59
CA VAL A 467 29.72 -8.86 2.44
C VAL A 467 28.76 -8.13 1.51
N THR A 468 27.74 -7.42 2.07
CA THR A 468 26.80 -6.65 1.24
C THR A 468 27.44 -5.48 0.53
N ASP A 469 28.38 -4.81 1.17
CA ASP A 469 29.09 -3.69 0.56
C ASP A 469 30.04 -4.17 -0.58
N ALA A 470 30.58 -5.38 -0.44
CA ALA A 470 31.46 -5.97 -1.47
C ALA A 470 30.71 -6.53 -2.68
N GLN A 471 29.55 -7.15 -2.47
CA GLN A 471 28.79 -7.83 -3.52
C GLN A 471 27.67 -6.98 -4.14
N GLY A 472 27.21 -5.96 -3.41
CA GLY A 472 26.00 -5.18 -3.75
C GLY A 472 24.73 -6.04 -3.65
N GLY A 473 23.58 -5.37 -3.47
CA GLY A 473 22.28 -6.05 -3.47
C GLY A 473 21.79 -6.48 -2.09
N GLU A 474 20.90 -7.47 -2.08
CA GLU A 474 20.21 -7.99 -0.89
C GLU A 474 20.77 -9.36 -0.53
N ILE A 475 20.82 -9.67 0.78
CA ILE A 475 21.18 -11.00 1.29
C ILE A 475 19.89 -11.72 1.70
N GLU A 476 19.64 -12.85 1.09
CA GLU A 476 18.56 -13.78 1.45
C GLU A 476 18.88 -14.50 2.76
N SER A 477 17.84 -14.99 3.45
CA SER A 477 17.95 -15.72 4.72
C SER A 477 18.94 -16.87 4.65
N LYS A 478 18.92 -17.65 3.56
CA LYS A 478 19.87 -18.75 3.33
C LYS A 478 21.32 -18.26 3.26
N ALA A 479 21.58 -17.22 2.46
CA ALA A 479 22.93 -16.67 2.31
C ALA A 479 23.44 -16.07 3.63
N MET A 480 22.55 -15.49 4.45
CA MET A 480 22.88 -15.02 5.79
C MET A 480 23.30 -16.17 6.72
N TRP A 481 22.60 -17.29 6.65
CA TRP A 481 22.99 -18.51 7.38
C TRP A 481 24.35 -19.03 6.91
N ASP A 482 24.60 -19.05 5.62
CA ASP A 482 25.88 -19.52 5.05
C ASP A 482 27.04 -18.63 5.57
N ILE A 483 26.86 -17.29 5.60
CA ILE A 483 27.83 -16.36 6.20
C ILE A 483 28.02 -16.62 7.70
N PHE A 484 26.92 -16.88 8.43
CA PHE A 484 26.99 -17.18 9.85
C PHE A 484 27.74 -18.49 10.12
N ALA A 485 27.45 -19.53 9.36
CA ALA A 485 28.10 -20.83 9.48
C ALA A 485 29.59 -20.73 9.16
N GLU A 486 29.96 -20.08 8.06
CA GLU A 486 31.36 -19.82 7.70
C GLU A 486 32.11 -19.04 8.79
N THR A 487 31.43 -18.03 9.39
CA THR A 487 32.06 -17.18 10.41
C THR A 487 32.24 -17.89 11.75
N TYR A 488 31.26 -18.69 12.19
CA TYR A 488 31.20 -19.19 13.57
C TYR A 488 31.18 -20.72 13.73
N LEU A 489 30.78 -21.49 12.71
CA LEU A 489 30.52 -22.93 12.86
C LEU A 489 31.50 -23.83 12.07
N ASP A 490 31.95 -23.41 10.90
CA ASP A 490 32.63 -24.29 9.95
C ASP A 490 34.16 -24.35 10.14
N ALA A 491 34.71 -23.51 11.02
CA ALA A 491 36.13 -23.51 11.31
C ALA A 491 36.56 -24.79 12.07
N THR A 492 37.41 -25.61 11.47
CA THR A 492 37.92 -26.87 12.05
C THR A 492 39.42 -26.82 12.30
N THR A 493 40.08 -25.71 12.06
CA THR A 493 41.49 -25.50 12.29
C THR A 493 41.73 -24.31 13.20
N PRO A 494 42.70 -24.41 14.13
CA PRO A 494 43.64 -25.50 14.36
C PRO A 494 43.07 -26.69 15.13
N LEU A 495 41.80 -26.60 15.64
CA LEU A 495 41.22 -27.55 16.56
C LEU A 495 39.94 -28.19 16.04
N GLU A 496 39.91 -29.52 15.91
CA GLU A 496 38.72 -30.29 15.60
C GLU A 496 38.38 -31.27 16.73
N GLN A 497 37.10 -31.30 17.13
CA GLN A 497 36.61 -32.26 18.11
C GLN A 497 36.32 -33.60 17.47
N VAL A 498 36.96 -34.70 17.92
CA VAL A 498 36.72 -36.05 17.43
C VAL A 498 35.78 -36.81 18.38
N ALA A 499 36.10 -36.83 19.68
CA ALA A 499 35.25 -37.42 20.68
C ALA A 499 35.43 -36.69 22.05
N MET A 500 34.35 -36.64 22.80
CA MET A 500 34.33 -35.99 24.13
C MET A 500 33.66 -36.92 25.12
N HIS A 501 34.34 -37.21 26.23
CA HIS A 501 33.75 -37.86 27.38
C HIS A 501 33.74 -36.91 28.57
N VAL A 502 32.54 -36.66 29.08
CA VAL A 502 32.33 -35.72 30.19
C VAL A 502 31.71 -36.44 31.37
N ASP A 503 32.44 -36.53 32.47
CA ASP A 503 31.93 -36.94 33.76
C ASP A 503 31.44 -35.67 34.48
N ALA A 504 30.13 -35.46 34.50
CA ALA A 504 29.55 -34.30 35.18
C ALA A 504 29.69 -34.42 36.71
N ALA A 505 29.86 -33.27 37.35
CA ALA A 505 29.82 -33.20 38.83
C ALA A 505 28.43 -33.65 39.34
N VAL A 506 28.39 -34.56 40.28
CA VAL A 506 27.15 -35.09 40.86
C VAL A 506 26.66 -34.22 42.03
N THR A 507 27.58 -33.51 42.69
CA THR A 507 27.28 -32.58 43.78
C THR A 507 28.04 -31.26 43.60
N GLU A 508 27.63 -30.19 44.29
CA GLU A 508 28.32 -28.88 44.27
C GLU A 508 29.80 -28.92 44.72
N ARG A 509 30.24 -30.00 45.31
CA ARG A 509 31.65 -30.22 45.77
C ARG A 509 32.48 -31.02 44.79
N ASP A 510 31.86 -31.67 43.82
CA ASP A 510 32.54 -32.48 42.81
C ASP A 510 33.01 -31.61 41.66
N GLN A 511 34.13 -31.98 41.08
CA GLN A 511 34.63 -31.36 39.84
C GLN A 511 34.17 -32.17 38.61
N ALA A 512 33.75 -31.47 37.55
CA ALA A 512 33.56 -32.09 36.26
C ALA A 512 34.93 -32.52 35.69
N LYS A 513 34.97 -33.69 35.05
CA LYS A 513 36.15 -34.19 34.37
C LYS A 513 35.84 -34.34 32.88
N ILE A 514 36.79 -34.00 32.05
CA ILE A 514 36.68 -34.18 30.61
C ILE A 514 37.89 -34.95 30.07
N THR A 515 37.61 -35.89 29.19
CA THR A 515 38.61 -36.50 28.31
C THR A 515 38.20 -36.17 26.89
N ALA A 516 39.03 -35.41 26.15
CA ALA A 516 38.76 -34.97 24.82
C ALA A 516 39.76 -35.58 23.83
N GLU A 517 39.23 -36.29 22.83
CA GLU A 517 39.99 -36.68 21.65
C GLU A 517 39.84 -35.60 20.59
N LEU A 518 40.93 -34.98 20.27
CA LEU A 518 40.97 -33.81 19.39
C LEU A 518 41.92 -34.04 18.22
N ARG A 519 41.71 -33.32 17.14
CA ARG A 519 42.73 -33.13 16.13
C ARG A 519 43.25 -31.69 16.26
N PHE A 520 44.51 -31.55 16.64
CA PHE A 520 45.17 -30.26 16.80
C PHE A 520 46.27 -30.09 15.75
N GLN A 521 46.16 -29.07 14.90
CA GLN A 521 47.06 -28.84 13.77
C GLN A 521 47.24 -30.07 12.84
N GLY A 522 46.18 -30.89 12.71
CA GLY A 522 46.15 -32.11 11.91
C GLY A 522 46.60 -33.39 12.65
N GLU A 523 47.16 -33.30 13.84
CA GLU A 523 47.57 -34.43 14.65
C GLU A 523 46.50 -34.83 15.69
N SER A 524 46.29 -36.14 15.90
CA SER A 524 45.34 -36.62 16.89
C SER A 524 46.00 -36.55 18.28
N VAL A 525 45.32 -35.90 19.23
CA VAL A 525 45.76 -35.71 20.60
C VAL A 525 44.61 -36.02 21.56
N THR A 526 44.96 -36.51 22.74
CA THR A 526 44.00 -36.71 23.83
C THR A 526 44.40 -35.82 24.98
N VAL A 527 43.47 -34.97 25.44
CA VAL A 527 43.68 -34.06 26.57
C VAL A 527 42.67 -34.33 27.69
N ASN A 528 43.08 -34.07 28.92
CA ASN A 528 42.25 -34.28 30.10
C ASN A 528 42.19 -33.00 30.92
N GLY A 529 41.03 -32.66 31.44
CA GLY A 529 40.87 -31.48 32.27
C GLY A 529 39.86 -31.70 33.38
N THR A 530 39.97 -30.88 34.41
CA THR A 530 39.05 -30.85 35.54
C THR A 530 38.64 -29.40 35.82
N GLY A 531 37.40 -29.16 36.20
CA GLY A 531 36.90 -27.83 36.52
C GLY A 531 35.58 -27.87 37.28
N ASN A 532 35.10 -26.74 37.71
CA ASN A 532 33.81 -26.62 38.40
C ASN A 532 32.57 -26.85 37.49
N GLY A 533 32.80 -27.09 36.20
CA GLY A 533 31.80 -27.47 35.19
C GLY A 533 32.45 -27.89 33.87
N PRO A 534 31.69 -28.44 32.91
CA PRO A 534 32.23 -28.97 31.65
C PRO A 534 33.03 -27.94 30.83
N ILE A 535 32.59 -26.68 30.82
CA ILE A 535 33.27 -25.60 30.07
C ILE A 535 34.64 -25.32 30.70
N ALA A 536 34.71 -25.17 32.03
CA ALA A 536 35.97 -24.93 32.73
C ALA A 536 36.92 -26.15 32.65
N ALA A 537 36.38 -27.38 32.73
CA ALA A 537 37.16 -28.59 32.54
C ALA A 537 37.77 -28.67 31.13
N TYR A 538 37.03 -28.22 30.10
CA TYR A 538 37.53 -28.21 28.73
C TYR A 538 38.58 -27.10 28.50
N ALA A 539 38.34 -25.90 29.02
CA ALA A 539 39.31 -24.82 28.95
C ALA A 539 40.66 -25.27 29.59
N ASN A 540 40.62 -25.85 30.80
CA ASN A 540 41.81 -26.37 31.48
C ASN A 540 42.47 -27.54 30.72
N ALA A 541 41.69 -28.36 29.97
CA ALA A 541 42.25 -29.40 29.12
C ALA A 541 43.04 -28.82 27.93
N LEU A 542 42.59 -27.69 27.36
CA LEU A 542 43.22 -27.03 26.22
C LEU A 542 44.56 -26.36 26.58
N GLU A 543 44.80 -26.04 27.88
CA GLU A 543 46.12 -25.55 28.37
C GLU A 543 47.26 -26.53 28.02
N GLN A 544 46.98 -27.84 27.97
CA GLN A 544 47.98 -28.86 27.60
C GLN A 544 48.46 -28.70 26.15
N LEU A 545 47.68 -28.01 25.34
CA LEU A 545 48.04 -27.68 23.94
C LEU A 545 48.61 -26.26 23.80
N GLY A 546 48.81 -25.56 24.94
CA GLY A 546 49.26 -24.16 24.93
C GLY A 546 48.15 -23.17 24.57
N ILE A 547 46.91 -23.57 24.70
CA ILE A 547 45.75 -22.73 24.43
C ILE A 547 45.13 -22.30 25.76
N ASP A 548 45.26 -21.03 26.10
CA ASP A 548 44.65 -20.41 27.29
C ASP A 548 43.28 -19.83 26.87
N VAL A 549 42.22 -20.23 27.60
CA VAL A 549 40.82 -19.83 27.28
C VAL A 549 40.18 -19.31 28.55
N GLU A 550 39.96 -18.01 28.61
CA GLU A 550 39.21 -17.34 29.68
C GLU A 550 37.80 -16.96 29.18
N VAL A 551 36.76 -17.63 29.68
CA VAL A 551 35.36 -17.36 29.31
C VAL A 551 34.86 -16.14 30.08
N GLN A 552 34.44 -15.10 29.33
CA GLN A 552 33.95 -13.83 29.87
C GLN A 552 32.42 -13.75 29.88
N GLU A 553 31.74 -14.27 28.82
CA GLU A 553 30.28 -14.36 28.75
C GLU A 553 29.84 -15.71 28.20
N TYR A 554 28.71 -16.20 28.71
CA TYR A 554 28.11 -17.44 28.29
C TYR A 554 26.59 -17.30 28.21
N ASN A 555 26.00 -17.65 27.06
CA ASN A 555 24.58 -17.68 26.82
C ASN A 555 24.20 -18.97 26.11
N GLN A 556 22.97 -19.46 26.35
CA GLN A 556 22.45 -20.65 25.71
C GLN A 556 20.93 -20.60 25.63
N HIS A 557 20.35 -21.28 24.62
CA HIS A 557 18.89 -21.47 24.53
C HIS A 557 18.57 -22.72 23.67
N ALA A 558 17.33 -23.20 23.78
CA ALA A 558 16.82 -24.20 22.83
C ALA A 558 16.59 -23.53 21.47
N ARG A 559 17.15 -24.08 20.40
CA ARG A 559 17.01 -23.57 19.03
C ARG A 559 15.70 -24.03 18.38
N THR A 560 15.23 -25.22 18.73
CA THR A 560 13.99 -25.83 18.23
C THR A 560 13.13 -26.26 19.41
N ALA A 561 11.85 -26.53 19.17
CA ALA A 561 10.92 -27.01 20.20
C ALA A 561 10.76 -28.53 20.10
N GLY A 562 10.48 -29.22 21.23
CA GLY A 562 10.23 -30.66 21.31
C GLY A 562 11.33 -31.44 21.99
N ASP A 563 11.14 -32.78 22.13
CA ASP A 563 12.05 -33.66 22.87
C ASP A 563 13.43 -33.84 22.19
N ASP A 564 13.49 -33.62 20.86
CA ASP A 564 14.72 -33.64 20.05
C ASP A 564 15.26 -32.22 19.76
N ALA A 565 14.98 -31.26 20.66
CA ALA A 565 15.40 -29.88 20.49
C ALA A 565 16.93 -29.73 20.45
N GLU A 566 17.45 -29.03 19.44
CA GLU A 566 18.85 -28.61 19.42
C GLU A 566 19.06 -27.42 20.34
N ALA A 567 20.22 -27.40 21.02
CA ALA A 567 20.69 -26.26 21.81
C ALA A 567 21.71 -25.44 21.02
N ALA A 568 21.60 -24.12 21.13
CA ALA A 568 22.62 -23.16 20.70
C ALA A 568 23.32 -22.57 21.93
N ALA A 569 24.65 -22.53 21.90
CA ALA A 569 25.48 -21.92 22.93
C ALA A 569 26.40 -20.86 22.31
N TYR A 570 26.58 -19.77 23.03
CA TYR A 570 27.42 -18.64 22.65
C TYR A 570 28.41 -18.35 23.76
N ILE A 571 29.67 -18.27 23.42
CA ILE A 571 30.74 -17.99 24.38
C ILE A 571 31.55 -16.79 23.89
N PHE A 572 31.69 -15.77 24.72
CA PHE A 572 32.68 -14.73 24.53
C PHE A 572 33.89 -15.07 25.39
N ALA A 573 35.03 -15.30 24.77
CA ALA A 573 36.23 -15.72 25.44
C ALA A 573 37.45 -14.90 25.02
N ASP A 574 38.38 -14.76 25.96
CA ASP A 574 39.76 -14.37 25.66
C ASP A 574 40.56 -15.66 25.40
N VAL A 575 41.06 -15.80 24.16
CA VAL A 575 41.86 -16.95 23.77
C VAL A 575 43.27 -16.45 23.43
N ASN A 576 44.24 -16.76 24.30
CA ASN A 576 45.63 -16.30 24.15
C ASN A 576 45.76 -14.77 23.91
N GLY A 577 44.92 -13.97 24.60
CA GLY A 577 44.87 -12.51 24.47
C GLY A 577 43.97 -11.97 23.36
N GLN A 578 43.28 -12.83 22.60
CA GLN A 578 42.32 -12.48 21.57
C GLN A 578 40.88 -12.66 22.05
N LYS A 579 40.07 -11.59 22.04
CA LYS A 579 38.67 -11.60 22.46
C LYS A 579 37.76 -11.90 21.28
N VAL A 580 37.07 -13.03 21.32
CA VAL A 580 36.26 -13.54 20.23
C VAL A 580 34.96 -14.19 20.72
N TRP A 581 33.93 -14.15 19.88
CA TRP A 581 32.74 -14.98 20.03
C TRP A 581 32.94 -16.36 19.42
N GLY A 582 32.49 -17.42 20.07
CA GLY A 582 32.35 -18.75 19.54
C GLY A 582 30.93 -19.25 19.69
N VAL A 583 30.48 -20.06 18.72
CA VAL A 583 29.13 -20.63 18.68
C VAL A 583 29.20 -22.14 18.54
N GLY A 584 28.28 -22.82 19.22
CA GLY A 584 28.11 -24.25 19.09
C GLY A 584 26.64 -24.65 19.04
N ILE A 585 26.33 -25.61 18.19
CA ILE A 585 24.99 -26.19 18.03
C ILE A 585 25.09 -27.70 18.22
N ALA A 586 24.25 -28.27 19.09
CA ALA A 586 24.18 -29.71 19.33
C ALA A 586 22.83 -30.09 19.97
N GLY A 587 22.48 -31.39 19.92
CA GLY A 587 21.32 -31.94 20.64
C GLY A 587 21.46 -31.93 22.17
N SER A 588 22.66 -31.63 22.73
CA SER A 588 22.91 -31.48 24.14
C SER A 588 23.52 -30.11 24.46
N ILE A 589 22.99 -29.43 25.48
CA ILE A 589 23.50 -28.15 25.98
C ILE A 589 25.00 -28.21 26.27
N THR A 590 25.46 -29.29 26.91
CA THR A 590 26.88 -29.49 27.24
C THR A 590 27.72 -29.54 25.96
N TYR A 591 27.33 -30.35 24.97
CA TYR A 591 28.08 -30.45 23.71
C TYR A 591 28.03 -29.16 22.91
N ALA A 592 26.90 -28.46 22.88
CA ALA A 592 26.81 -27.14 22.26
C ALA A 592 27.82 -26.15 22.88
N SER A 593 27.93 -26.16 24.20
CA SER A 593 28.87 -25.29 24.93
C SER A 593 30.34 -25.63 24.63
N LEU A 594 30.69 -26.91 24.57
CA LEU A 594 32.06 -27.34 24.25
C LEU A 594 32.42 -27.01 22.79
N LYS A 595 31.46 -27.14 21.85
CA LYS A 595 31.62 -26.68 20.48
C LYS A 595 31.81 -25.16 20.37
N ALA A 596 31.11 -24.39 21.22
CA ALA A 596 31.27 -22.94 21.24
C ALA A 596 32.69 -22.55 21.71
N VAL A 597 33.29 -23.26 22.69
CA VAL A 597 34.70 -23.05 23.09
C VAL A 597 35.63 -23.37 21.91
N THR A 598 35.43 -24.50 21.24
CA THR A 598 36.26 -24.87 20.08
C THR A 598 36.13 -23.86 18.95
N SER A 599 34.92 -23.36 18.66
CA SER A 599 34.68 -22.29 17.70
C SER A 599 35.44 -21.00 18.07
N ALA A 600 35.41 -20.60 19.36
CA ALA A 600 36.16 -19.44 19.82
C ALA A 600 37.67 -19.61 19.59
N VAL A 601 38.22 -20.79 19.93
CA VAL A 601 39.64 -21.12 19.69
C VAL A 601 39.98 -21.01 18.21
N ASN A 602 39.20 -21.65 17.33
CA ASN A 602 39.46 -21.64 15.88
C ASN A 602 39.41 -20.22 15.30
N ARG A 603 38.45 -19.42 15.73
CA ARG A 603 38.32 -18.04 15.27
C ARG A 603 39.49 -17.16 15.77
N ALA A 604 39.94 -17.33 17.00
CA ALA A 604 41.11 -16.59 17.49
C ALA A 604 42.36 -16.88 16.66
N TYR A 605 42.55 -18.13 16.22
CA TYR A 605 43.69 -18.51 15.37
C TYR A 605 43.56 -18.11 13.89
N GLN A 606 42.35 -17.83 13.40
CA GLN A 606 42.14 -17.27 12.06
C GLN A 606 42.40 -15.77 12.00
N ALA A 607 42.38 -15.07 13.13
CA ALA A 607 42.63 -13.64 13.23
C ALA A 607 44.15 -13.29 13.17
N PHE A 608 45.00 -14.29 13.08
CA PHE A 608 46.43 -14.18 12.81
C PHE A 608 46.74 -14.55 11.35
#